data_b23a8038dab60c05c8bc503c4d18b9c4
#
_entry.id   b23a8038dab60c05c8bc503c4d18b9c4
#
_cell.length_a   1.000
_cell.length_b   1.000
_cell.length_c   1.000
_cell.angle_alpha   90.00
_cell.angle_beta   90.00
_cell.angle_gamma   90.00
#
_symmetry.space_group_name_H-M   'P 1'
#
loop_
_entity.id
_entity.type
_entity.pdbx_description
1 polymer ?
#
loop_
_entity_poly.entity_id
_entity_poly.type
_entity_poly.pdbx_seq_one_letter_code
_entity_poly.pdbx_strand_id
1 'polypeptide(L)'
;MPAEPTTTATAGGPLRPEQVDLADLALALEDHSDGHVWLLDRATGTVEARFRSPVAGTSAGADAVVVEPLPAAIAYADMEDFAAHVRDVRARDLLERAIVGRGAFRRFKDTLIEMPDLRRAWFAFHDARSERRALEWLVEHDLVEPGAAAEAIAALGDPDPDDLPGLIDAQGLANRVAHDLRRVYRKRLRTVLLVGAWARGDAHPEAPVELVVVLDRFADRWAEKRRMDRILWRHSIRNDAVVTAAPVAQADFERAEAPHLMAALEEGVRVA
;
A
#
# COMPACT_ATOMS: atom_id res chain seq x y z
N MET A 1 55.97 -29.81 -15.54
CA MET A 1 54.97 -29.88 -14.49
C MET A 1 54.18 -28.62 -14.49
N PRO A 2 52.91 -28.60 -14.87
CA PRO A 2 52.06 -27.44 -14.78
C PRO A 2 51.59 -27.26 -13.32
N ALA A 3 51.69 -26.05 -12.82
CA ALA A 3 51.19 -25.65 -11.51
C ALA A 3 49.65 -25.72 -11.50
N GLU A 4 49.11 -26.42 -10.52
CA GLU A 4 47.66 -26.43 -10.24
C GLU A 4 47.21 -25.06 -9.75
N PRO A 5 46.02 -24.59 -10.13
CA PRO A 5 45.47 -23.37 -9.58
C PRO A 5 45.08 -23.62 -8.12
N THR A 6 45.70 -22.89 -7.21
CA THR A 6 45.34 -22.86 -5.79
C THR A 6 43.95 -22.24 -5.66
N THR A 7 42.95 -23.08 -5.53
CA THR A 7 41.61 -22.68 -5.13
C THR A 7 41.74 -22.17 -3.68
N THR A 8 41.70 -20.86 -3.50
CA THR A 8 41.58 -20.21 -2.19
C THR A 8 40.21 -20.56 -1.65
N ALA A 9 40.15 -21.55 -0.74
CA ALA A 9 38.93 -21.91 -0.04
C ALA A 9 38.46 -20.69 0.79
N THR A 10 37.34 -20.14 0.43
CA THR A 10 36.61 -19.15 1.22
C THR A 10 36.21 -19.81 2.55
N ALA A 11 36.66 -19.26 3.67
CA ALA A 11 36.45 -19.83 5.03
C ALA A 11 35.07 -19.39 5.54
N GLY A 12 34.00 -19.89 4.94
CA GLY A 12 32.63 -19.77 5.43
C GLY A 12 31.70 -20.39 4.38
N GLY A 13 30.78 -21.26 4.82
CA GLY A 13 29.71 -21.74 3.95
C GLY A 13 28.76 -20.59 3.56
N PRO A 14 27.84 -20.86 2.61
CA PRO A 14 26.84 -19.86 2.23
C PRO A 14 26.05 -19.39 3.45
N LEU A 15 25.70 -18.08 3.45
CA LEU A 15 24.85 -17.47 4.47
C LEU A 15 23.42 -18.03 4.36
N ARG A 16 22.68 -17.98 5.43
CA ARG A 16 21.25 -18.19 5.41
C ARG A 16 20.55 -16.85 5.24
N PRO A 17 19.40 -16.77 4.52
CA PRO A 17 18.65 -15.52 4.34
C PRO A 17 18.41 -14.75 5.66
N GLU A 18 18.12 -15.45 6.75
CA GLU A 18 17.82 -14.85 8.06
C GLU A 18 19.06 -14.23 8.74
N GLN A 19 20.27 -14.48 8.25
CA GLN A 19 21.49 -13.86 8.75
C GLN A 19 21.76 -12.50 8.13
N VAL A 20 21.08 -12.16 7.03
CA VAL A 20 21.23 -10.89 6.33
C VAL A 20 20.05 -9.99 6.66
N ASP A 21 20.32 -8.74 7.03
CA ASP A 21 19.27 -7.72 7.07
C ASP A 21 18.88 -7.34 5.65
N LEU A 22 17.76 -7.91 5.17
CA LEU A 22 17.28 -7.70 3.81
C LEU A 22 16.84 -6.25 3.57
N ALA A 23 16.34 -5.57 4.61
CA ALA A 23 15.94 -4.17 4.50
C ALA A 23 17.16 -3.25 4.30
N ASP A 24 18.25 -3.50 5.04
CA ASP A 24 19.50 -2.75 4.86
C ASP A 24 20.16 -3.06 3.52
N LEU A 25 20.12 -4.33 3.06
CA LEU A 25 20.62 -4.69 1.73
C LEU A 25 19.77 -4.07 0.61
N ALA A 26 18.45 -4.06 0.74
CA ALA A 26 17.54 -3.40 -0.20
C ALA A 26 17.83 -1.89 -0.27
N LEU A 27 18.04 -1.25 0.88
CA LEU A 27 18.43 0.15 0.95
C LEU A 27 19.76 0.40 0.23
N ALA A 28 20.76 -0.47 0.43
CA ALA A 28 22.06 -0.38 -0.23
C ALA A 28 21.95 -0.50 -1.76
N LEU A 29 21.08 -1.40 -2.24
CA LEU A 29 20.81 -1.62 -3.67
C LEU A 29 20.05 -0.46 -4.34
N GLU A 30 19.43 0.42 -3.55
CA GLU A 30 18.72 1.61 -4.06
C GLU A 30 19.51 2.92 -3.88
N ASP A 31 20.61 2.90 -3.15
CA ASP A 31 21.33 4.09 -2.83
C ASP A 31 22.32 4.52 -3.92
N HIS A 32 21.97 5.55 -4.63
CA HIS A 32 22.76 6.16 -5.70
C HIS A 32 23.62 7.34 -5.21
N SER A 33 23.85 7.48 -3.91
CA SER A 33 24.65 8.57 -3.37
C SER A 33 26.15 8.33 -3.58
N ASP A 34 26.89 9.37 -3.92
CA ASP A 34 28.35 9.29 -4.14
C ASP A 34 29.16 9.33 -2.85
N GLY A 35 28.53 9.60 -1.71
CA GLY A 35 29.20 9.90 -0.45
C GLY A 35 29.75 8.69 0.30
N HIS A 36 29.22 7.50 0.03
CA HIS A 36 29.64 6.27 0.71
C HIS A 36 29.56 5.05 -0.22
N VAL A 37 30.05 3.93 0.29
CA VAL A 37 30.01 2.62 -0.35
C VAL A 37 29.37 1.64 0.63
N TRP A 38 28.45 0.86 0.17
CA TRP A 38 27.85 -0.20 0.93
C TRP A 38 28.65 -1.49 0.83
N LEU A 39 28.86 -2.15 1.94
CA LEU A 39 29.61 -3.39 2.05
C LEU A 39 28.77 -4.44 2.78
N LEU A 40 28.78 -5.67 2.26
CA LEU A 40 28.23 -6.84 2.92
C LEU A 40 29.37 -7.75 3.37
N ASP A 41 29.42 -8.07 4.65
CA ASP A 41 30.38 -9.00 5.23
C ASP A 41 29.93 -10.46 4.96
N ARG A 42 30.79 -11.25 4.29
CA ARG A 42 30.48 -12.63 3.89
C ARG A 42 30.36 -13.60 5.06
N ALA A 43 30.97 -13.31 6.19
CA ALA A 43 30.97 -14.19 7.34
C ALA A 43 29.75 -13.97 8.24
N THR A 44 29.29 -12.72 8.35
CA THR A 44 28.24 -12.32 9.29
C THR A 44 26.90 -11.97 8.62
N GLY A 45 26.91 -11.62 7.32
CA GLY A 45 25.76 -11.10 6.61
C GLY A 45 25.43 -9.63 6.94
N THR A 46 26.32 -8.95 7.68
CA THR A 46 26.11 -7.55 8.07
C THR A 46 26.30 -6.61 6.88
N VAL A 47 25.36 -5.68 6.70
CA VAL A 47 25.41 -4.64 5.68
C VAL A 47 25.79 -3.31 6.33
N GLU A 48 26.82 -2.66 5.84
CA GLU A 48 27.34 -1.41 6.41
C GLU A 48 27.64 -0.35 5.34
N ALA A 49 27.26 0.90 5.59
CA ALA A 49 27.69 2.04 4.78
C ALA A 49 29.04 2.56 5.30
N ARG A 50 30.02 2.69 4.43
CA ARG A 50 31.31 3.33 4.73
C ARG A 50 31.53 4.57 3.89
N PHE A 51 31.97 5.67 4.51
CA PHE A 51 32.30 6.89 3.79
C PHE A 51 33.45 6.64 2.79
N ARG A 52 33.24 7.08 1.57
CA ARG A 52 34.26 7.03 0.52
C ARG A 52 35.40 7.98 0.88
N SER A 53 36.56 7.45 1.29
CA SER A 53 37.74 8.27 1.59
C SER A 53 38.52 8.59 0.31
N PRO A 54 38.83 9.86 0.01
CA PRO A 54 39.61 10.20 -1.16
C PRO A 54 41.08 9.80 -1.04
N VAL A 55 41.57 9.44 0.16
CA VAL A 55 43.00 9.20 0.44
C VAL A 55 43.34 7.71 0.62
N ALA A 56 42.39 6.92 1.10
CA ALA A 56 42.54 5.46 1.17
C ALA A 56 41.48 4.88 0.24
N GLY A 57 41.92 4.21 -0.83
CA GLY A 57 40.99 3.42 -1.64
C GLY A 57 40.14 2.58 -0.71
N THR A 58 38.85 2.49 -0.97
CA THR A 58 37.92 1.70 -0.15
C THR A 58 38.34 0.24 -0.30
N SER A 59 39.31 -0.20 0.51
CA SER A 59 39.69 -1.61 0.60
C SER A 59 38.54 -2.32 1.32
N ALA A 60 37.68 -2.94 0.56
CA ALA A 60 36.84 -4.00 1.11
C ALA A 60 37.80 -5.00 1.74
N GLY A 61 37.62 -5.34 3.01
CA GLY A 61 38.37 -6.44 3.64
C GLY A 61 38.22 -7.69 2.78
N ALA A 62 39.13 -8.65 2.92
CA ALA A 62 39.14 -9.87 2.10
C ALA A 62 37.78 -10.62 2.10
N ASP A 63 36.96 -10.37 3.12
CA ASP A 63 35.66 -11.04 3.36
C ASP A 63 34.45 -10.13 3.14
N ALA A 64 34.59 -8.95 2.51
CA ALA A 64 33.49 -8.05 2.23
C ALA A 64 33.20 -7.94 0.74
N VAL A 65 31.92 -7.90 0.38
CA VAL A 65 31.40 -7.65 -0.98
C VAL A 65 30.90 -6.22 -1.07
N VAL A 66 31.29 -5.50 -2.12
CA VAL A 66 30.73 -4.19 -2.42
C VAL A 66 29.32 -4.37 -2.98
N VAL A 67 28.37 -3.67 -2.36
CA VAL A 67 26.99 -3.64 -2.87
C VAL A 67 26.88 -2.42 -3.79
N GLU A 68 26.75 -2.68 -5.07
CA GLU A 68 26.51 -1.65 -6.07
C GLU A 68 25.01 -1.41 -6.27
N PRO A 69 24.57 -0.15 -6.39
CA PRO A 69 23.15 0.13 -6.57
C PRO A 69 22.63 -0.42 -7.91
N LEU A 70 21.40 -0.94 -7.87
CA LEU A 70 20.69 -1.37 -9.06
C LEU A 70 20.36 -0.17 -9.97
N PRO A 71 20.19 -0.39 -11.29
CA PRO A 71 19.81 0.69 -12.19
C PRO A 71 18.52 1.40 -11.75
N ALA A 72 18.52 2.73 -11.73
CA ALA A 72 17.36 3.54 -11.34
C ALA A 72 16.09 3.23 -12.16
N ALA A 73 16.24 2.66 -13.35
CA ALA A 73 15.13 2.19 -14.18
C ALA A 73 14.25 1.14 -13.48
N ILE A 74 14.81 0.34 -12.58
CA ILE A 74 14.08 -0.69 -11.83
C ILE A 74 13.06 -0.02 -10.88
N ALA A 75 13.52 0.97 -10.13
CA ALA A 75 12.62 1.70 -9.23
C ALA A 75 11.58 2.54 -9.99
N TYR A 76 11.90 3.00 -11.21
CA TYR A 76 10.93 3.61 -12.11
C TYR A 76 9.85 2.61 -12.54
N ALA A 77 10.25 1.41 -12.95
CA ALA A 77 9.32 0.36 -13.34
C ALA A 77 8.38 -0.03 -12.19
N ASP A 78 8.85 -0.04 -10.95
CA ASP A 78 7.99 -0.29 -9.78
C ASP A 78 6.94 0.81 -9.59
N MET A 79 7.32 2.09 -9.78
CA MET A 79 6.36 3.19 -9.68
C MET A 79 5.31 3.14 -10.80
N GLU A 80 5.72 2.80 -12.03
CA GLU A 80 4.82 2.64 -13.18
C GLU A 80 3.85 1.48 -12.96
N ASP A 81 4.38 0.34 -12.52
CA ASP A 81 3.59 -0.86 -12.25
C ASP A 81 2.58 -0.62 -11.12
N PHE A 82 3.03 -0.03 -10.00
CA PHE A 82 2.12 0.35 -8.92
C PHE A 82 1.02 1.29 -9.39
N ALA A 83 1.37 2.38 -10.10
CA ALA A 83 0.42 3.36 -10.57
C ALA A 83 -0.62 2.73 -11.52
N ALA A 84 -0.20 1.84 -12.43
CA ALA A 84 -1.08 1.19 -13.39
C ALA A 84 -2.16 0.31 -12.72
N HIS A 85 -1.86 -0.27 -11.55
CA HIS A 85 -2.78 -1.15 -10.82
C HIS A 85 -3.66 -0.40 -9.80
N VAL A 86 -3.44 0.89 -9.57
CA VAL A 86 -4.33 1.69 -8.71
C VAL A 86 -5.72 1.76 -9.35
N ARG A 87 -6.73 1.26 -8.64
CA ARG A 87 -8.12 1.18 -9.14
C ARG A 87 -8.79 2.54 -9.28
N ASP A 88 -8.46 3.48 -8.38
CA ASP A 88 -8.96 4.84 -8.47
C ASP A 88 -8.34 5.58 -9.65
N VAL A 89 -9.16 5.90 -10.64
CA VAL A 89 -8.73 6.56 -11.89
C VAL A 89 -8.02 7.89 -11.62
N ARG A 90 -8.52 8.66 -10.66
CA ARG A 90 -7.97 9.99 -10.35
C ARG A 90 -6.61 9.88 -9.65
N ALA A 91 -6.49 8.94 -8.70
CA ALA A 91 -5.21 8.68 -8.05
C ALA A 91 -4.18 8.15 -9.05
N ARG A 92 -4.59 7.22 -9.90
CA ARG A 92 -3.76 6.69 -10.97
C ARG A 92 -3.25 7.82 -11.86
N ASP A 93 -4.13 8.68 -12.38
CA ASP A 93 -3.77 9.83 -13.22
C ASP A 93 -2.78 10.79 -12.53
N LEU A 94 -2.93 10.99 -11.21
CA LEU A 94 -2.01 11.82 -10.42
C LEU A 94 -0.64 11.16 -10.28
N LEU A 95 -0.59 9.86 -9.99
CA LEU A 95 0.64 9.09 -9.85
C LEU A 95 1.36 8.96 -11.19
N GLU A 96 0.67 8.63 -12.28
CA GLU A 96 1.23 8.56 -13.63
C GLU A 96 1.83 9.89 -14.07
N ARG A 97 1.17 11.02 -13.81
CA ARG A 97 1.73 12.36 -14.08
C ARG A 97 2.94 12.68 -13.20
N ALA A 98 2.95 12.20 -11.96
CA ALA A 98 4.08 12.40 -11.05
C ALA A 98 5.35 11.68 -11.51
N ILE A 99 5.21 10.56 -12.22
CA ILE A 99 6.35 9.75 -12.70
C ILE A 99 7.05 10.40 -13.91
N VAL A 100 6.36 11.23 -14.69
CA VAL A 100 6.89 11.78 -15.95
C VAL A 100 8.01 12.79 -15.72
N GLY A 101 9.21 12.53 -16.26
CA GLY A 101 10.32 13.49 -16.33
C GLY A 101 11.15 13.64 -15.05
N ARG A 102 11.98 14.70 -14.99
CA ARG A 102 12.94 14.89 -13.90
C ARG A 102 12.28 15.04 -12.53
N GLY A 103 12.85 14.41 -11.50
CA GLY A 103 12.37 14.50 -10.11
C GLY A 103 11.12 13.61 -9.84
N ALA A 104 10.87 12.61 -10.65
CA ALA A 104 9.75 11.69 -10.54
C ALA A 104 9.62 11.04 -9.15
N PHE A 105 10.71 10.51 -8.60
CA PHE A 105 10.71 9.90 -7.26
C PHE A 105 10.16 10.82 -6.17
N ARG A 106 10.60 12.07 -6.18
CA ARG A 106 10.13 13.05 -5.21
C ARG A 106 8.65 13.34 -5.41
N ARG A 107 8.24 13.67 -6.65
CA ARG A 107 6.84 13.99 -6.93
C ARG A 107 5.90 12.83 -6.62
N PHE A 108 6.30 11.60 -6.96
CA PHE A 108 5.54 10.41 -6.65
C PHE A 108 5.33 10.25 -5.14
N LYS A 109 6.40 10.37 -4.35
CA LYS A 109 6.32 10.33 -2.88
C LYS A 109 5.49 11.49 -2.32
N ASP A 110 5.65 12.70 -2.84
CA ASP A 110 4.86 13.86 -2.43
C ASP A 110 3.37 13.65 -2.73
N THR A 111 3.03 13.08 -3.90
CA THR A 111 1.65 12.72 -4.27
C THR A 111 1.05 11.69 -3.30
N LEU A 112 1.82 10.68 -2.91
CA LEU A 112 1.37 9.66 -1.95
C LEU A 112 1.15 10.20 -0.52
N ILE A 113 1.78 11.32 -0.15
CA ILE A 113 1.55 11.94 1.18
C ILE A 113 0.08 12.34 1.35
N GLU A 114 -0.57 12.78 0.28
CA GLU A 114 -1.98 13.18 0.29
C GLU A 114 -2.93 11.98 0.28
N MET A 115 -2.41 10.75 0.08
CA MET A 115 -3.15 9.50 -0.07
C MET A 115 -2.65 8.42 0.92
N PRO A 116 -2.99 8.51 2.22
CA PRO A 116 -2.38 7.65 3.26
C PRO A 116 -2.54 6.15 3.02
N ASP A 117 -3.65 5.70 2.44
CA ASP A 117 -3.91 4.28 2.18
C ASP A 117 -3.06 3.77 1.02
N LEU A 118 -2.98 4.51 -0.08
CA LEU A 118 -2.09 4.19 -1.19
C LEU A 118 -0.62 4.29 -0.78
N ARG A 119 -0.28 5.22 0.11
CA ARG A 119 1.07 5.31 0.65
C ARG A 119 1.45 4.04 1.41
N ARG A 120 0.57 3.50 2.26
CA ARG A 120 0.82 2.23 2.95
C ARG A 120 0.96 1.06 1.97
N ALA A 121 0.05 1.00 0.99
CA ALA A 121 0.11 -0.02 -0.06
C ALA A 121 1.40 0.08 -0.89
N TRP A 122 1.83 1.29 -1.24
CA TRP A 122 3.11 1.50 -1.92
C TRP A 122 4.30 0.97 -1.12
N PHE A 123 4.38 1.27 0.17
CA PHE A 123 5.49 0.77 0.97
C PHE A 123 5.47 -0.74 1.07
N ALA A 124 4.33 -1.38 1.29
CA ALA A 124 4.22 -2.84 1.32
C ALA A 124 4.64 -3.47 -0.02
N PHE A 125 4.19 -2.92 -1.14
CA PHE A 125 4.53 -3.36 -2.49
C PHE A 125 6.03 -3.16 -2.80
N HIS A 126 6.56 -1.99 -2.48
CA HIS A 126 7.94 -1.62 -2.72
C HIS A 126 8.89 -2.47 -1.87
N ASP A 127 8.62 -2.59 -0.56
CA ASP A 127 9.48 -3.33 0.38
C ASP A 127 9.56 -4.80 -0.01
N ALA A 128 8.44 -5.45 -0.33
CA ALA A 128 8.43 -6.85 -0.77
C ALA A 128 9.26 -7.07 -2.05
N ARG A 129 9.19 -6.16 -3.02
CA ARG A 129 9.98 -6.23 -4.26
C ARG A 129 11.46 -5.96 -4.03
N SER A 130 11.78 -4.99 -3.18
CA SER A 130 13.16 -4.65 -2.83
C SER A 130 13.84 -5.77 -2.05
N GLU A 131 13.15 -6.40 -1.09
CA GLU A 131 13.66 -7.56 -0.36
C GLU A 131 13.82 -8.79 -1.27
N ARG A 132 12.92 -9.01 -2.21
CA ARG A 132 13.09 -10.07 -3.23
C ARG A 132 14.37 -9.85 -4.03
N ARG A 133 14.61 -8.65 -4.53
CA ARG A 133 15.84 -8.31 -5.28
C ARG A 133 17.10 -8.46 -4.42
N ALA A 134 17.01 -8.14 -3.13
CA ALA A 134 18.10 -8.39 -2.20
C ALA A 134 18.44 -9.89 -2.12
N LEU A 135 17.43 -10.78 -2.06
CA LEU A 135 17.63 -12.22 -2.08
C LEU A 135 18.18 -12.70 -3.43
N GLU A 136 17.70 -12.20 -4.55
CA GLU A 136 18.20 -12.50 -5.90
C GLU A 136 19.66 -12.06 -6.03
N TRP A 137 20.01 -10.86 -5.54
CA TRP A 137 21.38 -10.36 -5.52
C TRP A 137 22.32 -11.24 -4.69
N LEU A 138 21.86 -11.75 -3.53
CA LEU A 138 22.64 -12.67 -2.70
C LEU A 138 22.95 -13.98 -3.43
N VAL A 139 22.01 -14.50 -4.21
CA VAL A 139 22.20 -15.69 -5.03
C VAL A 139 23.18 -15.41 -6.17
N GLU A 140 23.05 -14.29 -6.89
CA GLU A 140 23.95 -13.88 -7.97
C GLU A 140 25.42 -13.75 -7.54
N HIS A 141 25.63 -13.43 -6.23
CA HIS A 141 26.97 -13.26 -5.65
C HIS A 141 27.47 -14.51 -4.87
N ASP A 142 26.78 -15.65 -5.03
CA ASP A 142 27.11 -16.92 -4.35
C ASP A 142 27.17 -16.79 -2.83
N LEU A 143 26.33 -15.92 -2.25
CA LEU A 143 26.28 -15.65 -0.80
C LEU A 143 25.23 -16.48 -0.09
N VAL A 144 24.14 -16.84 -0.78
CA VAL A 144 23.05 -17.68 -0.27
C VAL A 144 22.74 -18.79 -1.27
N GLU A 145 22.37 -19.95 -0.76
CA GLU A 145 21.94 -21.06 -1.61
C GLU A 145 20.62 -20.74 -2.35
N PRO A 146 20.51 -21.05 -3.66
CA PRO A 146 19.32 -20.73 -4.44
C PRO A 146 18.01 -21.30 -3.87
N GLY A 147 18.06 -22.50 -3.29
CA GLY A 147 16.90 -23.14 -2.67
C GLY A 147 16.40 -22.38 -1.43
N ALA A 148 17.31 -21.96 -0.56
CA ALA A 148 16.97 -21.18 0.64
C ALA A 148 16.44 -19.78 0.27
N ALA A 149 17.01 -19.14 -0.76
CA ALA A 149 16.50 -17.86 -1.27
C ALA A 149 15.09 -18.00 -1.86
N ALA A 150 14.83 -19.07 -2.63
CA ALA A 150 13.51 -19.33 -3.20
C ALA A 150 12.42 -19.53 -2.11
N GLU A 151 12.76 -20.24 -1.04
CA GLU A 151 11.85 -20.40 0.11
C GLU A 151 11.59 -19.07 0.82
N ALA A 152 12.62 -18.24 1.01
CA ALA A 152 12.49 -16.93 1.61
C ALA A 152 11.63 -15.99 0.72
N ILE A 153 11.86 -15.97 -0.59
CA ILE A 153 11.05 -15.20 -1.56
C ILE A 153 9.57 -15.62 -1.49
N ALA A 154 9.30 -16.93 -1.45
CA ALA A 154 7.92 -17.42 -1.34
C ALA A 154 7.24 -17.00 -0.03
N ALA A 155 8.03 -16.78 1.03
CA ALA A 155 7.52 -16.35 2.34
C ALA A 155 7.26 -14.82 2.43
N LEU A 156 7.89 -14.00 1.56
CA LEU A 156 7.71 -12.53 1.58
C LEU A 156 6.27 -12.09 1.27
N GLY A 157 5.49 -12.91 0.58
CA GLY A 157 4.13 -12.55 0.18
C GLY A 157 4.13 -11.33 -0.73
N ASP A 158 4.15 -11.54 -2.02
CA ASP A 158 4.04 -10.45 -3.01
C ASP A 158 2.64 -9.82 -2.89
N PRO A 159 2.51 -8.53 -2.52
CA PRO A 159 1.21 -7.88 -2.55
C PRO A 159 0.66 -7.94 -3.97
N ASP A 160 -0.53 -8.51 -4.15
CA ASP A 160 -1.18 -8.54 -5.46
C ASP A 160 -1.48 -7.10 -5.88
N PRO A 161 -0.94 -6.61 -6.99
CA PRO A 161 -1.26 -5.27 -7.48
C PRO A 161 -2.76 -5.05 -7.67
N ASP A 162 -3.51 -6.11 -7.99
CA ASP A 162 -4.98 -6.05 -8.15
C ASP A 162 -5.71 -5.81 -6.82
N ASP A 163 -5.07 -6.06 -5.69
CA ASP A 163 -5.61 -5.82 -4.35
C ASP A 163 -5.25 -4.44 -3.77
N LEU A 164 -4.64 -3.56 -4.56
CA LEU A 164 -4.32 -2.21 -4.09
C LEU A 164 -5.59 -1.46 -3.67
N PRO A 165 -5.58 -0.83 -2.49
CA PRO A 165 -6.73 -0.10 -2.01
C PRO A 165 -7.07 1.06 -2.95
N GLY A 166 -8.36 1.22 -3.23
CA GLY A 166 -8.86 2.45 -3.84
C GLY A 166 -8.60 3.65 -2.92
N LEU A 167 -8.68 4.86 -3.46
CA LEU A 167 -8.53 6.11 -2.67
C LEU A 167 -9.57 6.24 -1.56
N ILE A 168 -10.72 5.61 -1.72
CA ILE A 168 -11.85 5.76 -0.80
C ILE A 168 -11.92 4.51 0.06
N ASP A 169 -11.54 4.63 1.32
CA ASP A 169 -12.01 3.74 2.36
C ASP A 169 -13.51 4.03 2.60
N ALA A 170 -14.37 3.45 1.76
CA ALA A 170 -15.81 3.68 1.79
C ALA A 170 -16.42 3.25 3.13
N GLN A 171 -15.93 2.17 3.72
CA GLN A 171 -16.41 1.70 5.02
C GLN A 171 -15.98 2.63 6.16
N GLY A 172 -14.74 3.06 6.20
CA GLY A 172 -14.27 4.06 7.17
C GLY A 172 -14.95 5.42 6.98
N LEU A 173 -15.19 5.84 5.73
CA LEU A 173 -15.97 7.05 5.44
C LEU A 173 -17.40 6.91 5.94
N ALA A 174 -18.09 5.80 5.66
CA ALA A 174 -19.41 5.51 6.15
C ALA A 174 -19.48 5.48 7.69
N ASN A 175 -18.47 4.93 8.37
CA ASN A 175 -18.36 4.96 9.84
C ASN A 175 -18.25 6.39 10.37
N ARG A 176 -17.43 7.25 9.73
CA ARG A 176 -17.30 8.66 10.13
C ARG A 176 -18.60 9.44 9.94
N VAL A 177 -19.28 9.21 8.81
CA VAL A 177 -20.62 9.81 8.56
C VAL A 177 -21.63 9.35 9.60
N ALA A 178 -21.69 8.05 9.89
CA ALA A 178 -22.59 7.48 10.88
C ALA A 178 -22.32 8.04 12.29
N HIS A 179 -21.05 8.25 12.65
CA HIS A 179 -20.68 8.91 13.92
C HIS A 179 -21.29 10.32 14.02
N ASP A 180 -21.17 11.14 12.98
CA ASP A 180 -21.72 12.48 12.97
C ASP A 180 -23.26 12.48 12.96
N LEU A 181 -23.88 11.54 12.23
CA LEU A 181 -25.33 11.36 12.26
C LEU A 181 -25.84 10.97 13.66
N ARG A 182 -25.11 10.14 14.42
CA ARG A 182 -25.43 9.82 15.81
C ARG A 182 -25.49 11.05 16.71
N ARG A 183 -24.62 12.01 16.49
CA ARG A 183 -24.63 13.28 17.26
C ARG A 183 -25.89 14.11 17.00
N VAL A 184 -26.40 14.07 15.76
CA VAL A 184 -27.60 14.82 15.35
C VAL A 184 -28.88 14.10 15.75
N TYR A 185 -28.96 12.80 15.47
CA TYR A 185 -30.18 12.01 15.67
C TYR A 185 -30.30 11.37 17.06
N ARG A 186 -29.17 11.17 17.74
CA ARG A 186 -29.09 10.56 19.07
C ARG A 186 -29.88 9.23 19.13
N LYS A 187 -30.88 9.13 20.00
CA LYS A 187 -31.70 7.93 20.19
C LYS A 187 -32.63 7.62 19.02
N ARG A 188 -32.84 8.57 18.12
CA ARG A 188 -33.65 8.35 16.91
C ARG A 188 -32.90 7.53 15.83
N LEU A 189 -31.58 7.53 15.82
CA LEU A 189 -30.80 6.71 14.91
C LEU A 189 -30.76 5.27 15.40
N ARG A 190 -31.24 4.34 14.57
CA ARG A 190 -31.28 2.90 14.87
C ARG A 190 -30.07 2.19 14.29
N THR A 191 -29.80 2.40 13.01
CA THR A 191 -28.63 1.86 12.35
C THR A 191 -28.29 2.67 11.10
N VAL A 192 -27.06 2.54 10.63
CA VAL A 192 -26.60 3.03 9.32
C VAL A 192 -25.98 1.86 8.59
N LEU A 193 -26.35 1.68 7.34
CA LEU A 193 -25.81 0.64 6.46
C LEU A 193 -25.13 1.32 5.27
N LEU A 194 -23.96 0.85 4.93
CA LEU A 194 -23.35 1.07 3.63
C LEU A 194 -24.01 0.10 2.65
N VAL A 195 -24.48 0.60 1.52
CA VAL A 195 -25.20 -0.18 0.52
C VAL A 195 -24.62 0.05 -0.88
N GLY A 196 -25.16 -0.66 -1.88
CA GLY A 196 -24.75 -0.50 -3.27
C GLY A 196 -23.38 -1.11 -3.57
N ALA A 197 -22.72 -0.60 -4.60
CA ALA A 197 -21.51 -1.19 -5.15
C ALA A 197 -20.37 -1.34 -4.12
N TRP A 198 -20.20 -0.36 -3.24
CA TRP A 198 -19.19 -0.42 -2.19
C TRP A 198 -19.46 -1.50 -1.12
N ALA A 199 -20.72 -1.80 -0.85
CA ALA A 199 -21.06 -2.88 0.07
C ALA A 199 -20.80 -4.25 -0.54
N ARG A 200 -21.03 -4.40 -1.85
CA ARG A 200 -20.79 -5.64 -2.58
C ARG A 200 -19.33 -5.87 -2.99
N GLY A 201 -18.48 -4.83 -2.91
CA GLY A 201 -17.08 -4.92 -3.33
C GLY A 201 -16.86 -4.81 -4.85
N ASP A 202 -17.91 -4.40 -5.61
CA ASP A 202 -17.84 -4.20 -7.07
C ASP A 202 -17.87 -2.72 -7.48
N ALA A 203 -17.53 -1.82 -6.55
CA ALA A 203 -17.59 -0.39 -6.78
C ALA A 203 -16.55 0.09 -7.81
N HIS A 204 -17.01 0.89 -8.76
CA HIS A 204 -16.10 1.73 -9.54
C HIS A 204 -15.56 2.86 -8.65
N PRO A 205 -14.30 3.32 -8.81
CA PRO A 205 -13.72 4.37 -7.97
C PRO A 205 -14.55 5.65 -7.83
N GLU A 206 -15.29 6.02 -8.86
CA GLU A 206 -16.20 7.19 -8.86
C GLU A 206 -17.61 6.86 -8.34
N ALA A 207 -17.87 5.62 -7.95
CA ALA A 207 -19.18 5.23 -7.44
C ALA A 207 -19.51 5.99 -6.15
N PRO A 208 -20.76 6.46 -5.98
CA PRO A 208 -21.16 7.14 -4.76
C PRO A 208 -21.12 6.17 -3.57
N VAL A 209 -20.72 6.71 -2.41
CA VAL A 209 -20.86 6.00 -1.13
C VAL A 209 -22.31 6.17 -0.68
N GLU A 210 -23.09 5.12 -0.80
CA GLU A 210 -24.52 5.12 -0.55
C GLU A 210 -24.83 4.58 0.84
N LEU A 211 -25.63 5.34 1.61
CA LEU A 211 -26.02 4.97 2.96
C LEU A 211 -27.53 4.84 3.10
N VAL A 212 -27.96 3.83 3.82
CA VAL A 212 -29.33 3.73 4.37
C VAL A 212 -29.26 4.12 5.84
N VAL A 213 -30.02 5.17 6.20
CA VAL A 213 -30.06 5.69 7.57
C VAL A 213 -31.41 5.35 8.18
N VAL A 214 -31.43 4.34 9.04
CA VAL A 214 -32.66 3.87 9.71
C VAL A 214 -32.91 4.72 10.95
N LEU A 215 -34.03 5.42 10.92
CA LEU A 215 -34.52 6.25 12.04
C LEU A 215 -35.71 5.59 12.70
N ASP A 216 -35.94 5.88 13.97
CA ASP A 216 -37.09 5.39 14.74
C ASP A 216 -38.41 5.65 13.99
N ARG A 217 -38.72 6.93 13.77
CA ARG A 217 -39.87 7.39 12.98
C ARG A 217 -39.64 8.83 12.49
N PHE A 218 -40.29 9.16 11.41
CA PHE A 218 -40.37 10.54 10.90
C PHE A 218 -41.62 10.70 10.03
N ALA A 219 -42.11 11.93 9.92
CA ALA A 219 -43.29 12.24 9.09
C ALA A 219 -42.88 12.75 7.68
N ASP A 220 -41.75 13.42 7.57
CA ASP A 220 -41.30 14.02 6.31
C ASP A 220 -39.86 13.56 5.96
N ARG A 221 -39.78 12.71 4.93
CA ARG A 221 -38.51 12.19 4.41
C ARG A 221 -37.59 13.30 3.89
N TRP A 222 -38.18 14.32 3.29
CA TRP A 222 -37.39 15.42 2.72
C TRP A 222 -36.80 16.31 3.81
N ALA A 223 -37.53 16.51 4.92
CA ALA A 223 -36.99 17.24 6.08
C ALA A 223 -35.80 16.50 6.68
N GLU A 224 -35.87 15.15 6.80
CA GLU A 224 -34.75 14.37 7.30
C GLU A 224 -33.57 14.39 6.30
N LYS A 225 -33.82 14.33 5.00
CA LYS A 225 -32.76 14.43 3.99
C LYS A 225 -32.03 15.76 4.10
N ARG A 226 -32.75 16.89 4.15
CA ARG A 226 -32.15 18.23 4.35
C ARG A 226 -31.35 18.33 5.65
N ARG A 227 -31.75 17.62 6.70
CA ARG A 227 -31.01 17.59 7.98
C ARG A 227 -29.67 16.88 7.86
N MET A 228 -29.58 15.89 7.00
CA MET A 228 -28.33 15.14 6.70
C MET A 228 -27.43 15.89 5.74
N ASP A 229 -27.98 16.66 4.80
CA ASP A 229 -27.27 17.25 3.66
C ASP A 229 -25.95 17.94 4.05
N ARG A 230 -25.96 18.73 5.16
CA ARG A 230 -24.76 19.42 5.61
C ARG A 230 -23.64 18.47 6.04
N ILE A 231 -23.99 17.34 6.64
CA ILE A 231 -23.03 16.31 7.05
C ILE A 231 -22.48 15.60 5.82
N LEU A 232 -23.38 15.14 4.95
CA LEU A 232 -23.03 14.43 3.73
C LEU A 232 -22.13 15.28 2.82
N TRP A 233 -22.52 16.54 2.60
CA TRP A 233 -21.74 17.48 1.81
C TRP A 233 -20.32 17.70 2.35
N ARG A 234 -20.19 17.89 3.67
CA ARG A 234 -18.89 18.05 4.32
C ARG A 234 -17.98 16.83 4.13
N HIS A 235 -18.54 15.63 4.28
CA HIS A 235 -17.79 14.40 4.06
C HIS A 235 -17.46 14.19 2.57
N SER A 236 -18.36 14.54 1.66
CA SER A 236 -18.12 14.48 0.23
C SER A 236 -16.93 15.35 -0.19
N ILE A 237 -16.91 16.62 0.24
CA ILE A 237 -15.81 17.55 -0.09
C ILE A 237 -14.47 17.08 0.52
N ARG A 238 -14.48 16.60 1.77
CA ARG A 238 -13.24 16.20 2.45
C ARG A 238 -12.59 14.94 1.88
N ASN A 239 -13.39 14.06 1.32
CA ASN A 239 -12.90 12.78 0.80
C ASN A 239 -12.95 12.69 -0.73
N ASP A 240 -13.30 13.79 -1.39
CA ASP A 240 -13.47 13.87 -2.85
C ASP A 240 -14.34 12.72 -3.41
N ALA A 241 -15.43 12.44 -2.70
CA ALA A 241 -16.34 11.35 -3.00
C ALA A 241 -17.78 11.81 -2.88
N VAL A 242 -18.65 11.28 -3.70
CA VAL A 242 -20.09 11.55 -3.59
C VAL A 242 -20.65 10.67 -2.46
N VAL A 243 -21.07 11.29 -1.36
CA VAL A 243 -21.74 10.59 -0.24
C VAL A 243 -23.22 10.91 -0.27
N THR A 244 -24.05 9.86 -0.34
CA THR A 244 -25.50 9.98 -0.33
C THR A 244 -26.11 9.21 0.83
N ALA A 245 -27.29 9.63 1.29
CA ALA A 245 -28.02 8.89 2.32
C ALA A 245 -29.53 8.92 2.07
N ALA A 246 -30.15 7.78 2.29
CA ALA A 246 -31.60 7.61 2.25
C ALA A 246 -32.13 7.39 3.67
N PRO A 247 -32.92 8.33 4.24
CA PRO A 247 -33.60 8.08 5.50
C PRO A 247 -34.76 7.09 5.32
N VAL A 248 -34.83 6.11 6.20
CA VAL A 248 -35.85 5.06 6.23
C VAL A 248 -36.39 4.92 7.66
N ALA A 249 -37.71 4.84 7.80
CA ALA A 249 -38.31 4.57 9.10
C ALA A 249 -38.07 3.10 9.49
N GLN A 250 -37.85 2.84 10.78
CA GLN A 250 -37.55 1.50 11.27
C GLN A 250 -38.63 0.48 10.83
N ALA A 251 -39.91 0.86 10.94
CA ALA A 251 -41.01 -0.01 10.56
C ALA A 251 -40.99 -0.37 9.05
N ASP A 252 -40.58 0.55 8.18
CA ASP A 252 -40.49 0.31 6.75
C ASP A 252 -39.27 -0.54 6.40
N PHE A 253 -38.17 -0.34 7.14
CA PHE A 253 -36.97 -1.14 7.01
C PHE A 253 -37.19 -2.60 7.43
N GLU A 254 -37.90 -2.82 8.53
CA GLU A 254 -38.24 -4.16 9.04
C GLU A 254 -39.20 -4.92 8.11
N ARG A 255 -40.12 -4.22 7.44
CA ARG A 255 -41.03 -4.84 6.45
C ARG A 255 -40.31 -5.17 5.15
N ALA A 256 -39.33 -4.37 4.77
CA ALA A 256 -38.50 -4.54 3.57
C ALA A 256 -39.28 -4.83 2.25
N GLU A 257 -40.45 -4.20 2.09
CA GLU A 257 -41.30 -4.44 0.91
C GLU A 257 -40.72 -3.84 -0.38
N ALA A 258 -39.88 -2.83 -0.27
CA ALA A 258 -39.28 -2.19 -1.45
C ALA A 258 -37.98 -2.89 -1.86
N PRO A 259 -37.71 -3.11 -3.17
CA PRO A 259 -36.53 -3.84 -3.63
C PRO A 259 -35.18 -3.29 -3.09
N HIS A 260 -35.04 -1.97 -3.00
CA HIS A 260 -33.84 -1.35 -2.46
C HIS A 260 -33.65 -1.57 -0.95
N LEU A 261 -34.72 -1.83 -0.18
CA LEU A 261 -34.66 -2.18 1.22
C LEU A 261 -34.32 -3.66 1.40
N MET A 262 -34.82 -4.51 0.54
CA MET A 262 -34.44 -5.93 0.50
C MET A 262 -32.94 -6.06 0.24
N ALA A 263 -32.43 -5.39 -0.80
CA ALA A 263 -31.01 -5.37 -1.10
C ALA A 263 -30.17 -4.80 0.07
N ALA A 264 -30.66 -3.74 0.75
CA ALA A 264 -29.98 -3.19 1.91
C ALA A 264 -29.92 -4.14 3.11
N LEU A 265 -30.90 -5.03 3.27
CA LEU A 265 -30.90 -6.07 4.30
C LEU A 265 -29.99 -7.25 3.96
N GLU A 266 -29.93 -7.63 2.68
CA GLU A 266 -29.17 -8.78 2.20
C GLU A 266 -27.68 -8.47 2.04
N GLU A 267 -27.36 -7.33 1.45
CA GLU A 267 -26.01 -6.96 1.02
C GLU A 267 -25.41 -5.83 1.85
N GLY A 268 -26.22 -5.11 2.63
CA GLY A 268 -25.78 -3.92 3.35
C GLY A 268 -24.82 -4.23 4.48
N VAL A 269 -23.71 -3.48 4.52
CA VAL A 269 -22.71 -3.56 5.60
C VAL A 269 -23.10 -2.59 6.71
N ARG A 270 -23.37 -3.11 7.89
CA ARG A 270 -23.65 -2.26 9.06
C ARG A 270 -22.40 -1.50 9.47
N VAL A 271 -22.48 -0.17 9.52
CA VAL A 271 -21.34 0.70 9.86
C VAL A 271 -21.49 1.38 11.22
N ALA A 272 -22.66 1.37 11.82
CA ALA A 272 -22.78 1.92 13.19
C ALA A 272 -24.16 1.63 13.79
#